data_7003e7fd2d45071ac3faec40958b370a
#
_entry.id   7003e7fd2d45071ac3faec40958b370a
#
_cell.length_a   1.000
_cell.length_b   1.000
_cell.length_c   1.000
_cell.angle_alpha   90.00
_cell.angle_beta   90.00
_cell.angle_gamma   90.00
#
_symmetry.space_group_name_H-M   'P 1'
#
loop_
_entity.id
_entity.type
_entity.pdbx_description
1 polymer ?
#
loop_
_entity_poly.entity_id
_entity_poly.type
_entity_poly.pdbx_seq_one_letter_code
_entity_poly.pdbx_strand_id
1 'polypeptide(L)'
;MTINLIMLIYQDKKIISHRGNLHGPNPAHENNPNYILNAIKFGFEVEVDIWYENDQLFLGHDSATYKINHEFLNHSMWVHCKNLKAVELMRKTDLNWFWHDLDKMTLTNKNFVWCYSGVY
;
A
#
# COMPACT_ATOMS: atom_id res chain seq x y z
N MET A 1 -9.45 4.60 18.76
CA MET A 1 -8.74 3.80 17.74
C MET A 1 -7.42 4.49 17.40
N THR A 2 -6.32 3.78 17.50
CA THR A 2 -5.00 4.29 17.15
C THR A 2 -4.61 3.73 15.78
N ILE A 3 -4.48 4.59 14.79
CA ILE A 3 -4.21 4.19 13.42
C ILE A 3 -2.73 4.36 13.13
N ASN A 4 -2.10 3.38 12.49
CA ASN A 4 -0.76 3.53 11.94
C ASN A 4 -0.90 4.25 10.59
N LEU A 5 -0.56 5.54 10.58
CA LEU A 5 -0.89 6.45 9.49
C LEU A 5 0.25 6.61 8.50
N ILE A 6 -0.13 6.70 7.24
CA ILE A 6 0.68 7.29 6.18
C ILE A 6 -0.11 8.47 5.65
N MET A 7 0.56 9.62 5.48
CA MET A 7 -0.06 10.83 4.98
C MET A 7 0.41 11.13 3.58
N LEU A 8 -0.51 11.50 2.71
CA LEU A 8 -0.20 12.06 1.41
C LEU A 8 -0.16 13.57 1.52
N ILE A 9 0.91 14.18 1.02
CA ILE A 9 1.07 15.63 0.99
C ILE A 9 0.84 16.12 -0.43
N TYR A 10 -0.21 16.87 -0.60
CA TYR A 10 -0.49 17.62 -1.80
C TYR A 10 -1.36 18.79 -1.37
N GLN A 11 -2.30 19.24 -2.17
CA GLN A 11 -3.20 20.31 -1.74
C GLN A 11 -4.09 19.87 -0.58
N ASP A 12 -4.53 18.60 -0.62
CA ASP A 12 -5.31 17.98 0.45
C ASP A 12 -4.54 16.81 1.06
N LYS A 13 -4.70 16.61 2.37
CA LYS A 13 -4.09 15.49 3.08
C LYS A 13 -5.09 14.35 3.18
N LYS A 14 -4.61 13.12 2.91
CA LYS A 14 -5.38 11.90 3.13
C LYS A 14 -4.76 11.09 4.24
N ILE A 15 -5.61 10.41 5.01
CA ILE A 15 -5.19 9.50 6.06
C ILE A 15 -5.40 8.09 5.53
N ILE A 16 -4.32 7.31 5.48
CA ILE A 16 -4.33 6.00 4.87
C ILE A 16 -3.83 4.98 5.89
N SER A 17 -4.54 3.86 6.02
CA SER A 17 -4.13 2.75 6.87
C SER A 17 -2.89 2.07 6.30
N HIS A 18 -1.85 1.94 7.10
CA HIS A 18 -0.59 1.31 6.74
C HIS A 18 -0.74 -0.21 6.85
N ARG A 19 -0.77 -0.91 5.70
CA ARG A 19 -0.84 -2.37 5.63
C ARG A 19 -2.09 -2.96 6.33
N GLY A 20 -3.15 -2.16 6.44
CA GLY A 20 -4.39 -2.58 7.11
C GLY A 20 -4.46 -2.25 8.60
N ASN A 21 -3.45 -1.61 9.17
CA ASN A 21 -3.42 -1.30 10.61
C ASN A 21 -4.50 -0.27 10.99
N LEU A 22 -5.27 -0.60 12.03
CA LEU A 22 -6.25 0.30 12.64
C LEU A 22 -5.86 0.70 14.07
N HIS A 23 -4.97 -0.05 14.71
CA HIS A 23 -4.59 0.14 16.12
C HIS A 23 -3.07 0.22 16.32
N GLY A 24 -2.36 0.76 15.34
CA GLY A 24 -0.91 0.82 15.35
C GLY A 24 -0.26 -0.39 14.71
N PRO A 25 1.08 -0.45 14.70
CA PRO A 25 1.81 -1.54 14.04
C PRO A 25 1.42 -2.92 14.54
N ASN A 26 1.24 -3.86 13.60
CA ASN A 26 0.90 -5.24 13.92
C ASN A 26 1.52 -6.17 12.87
N PRO A 27 2.85 -6.41 12.95
CA PRO A 27 3.56 -7.17 11.93
C PRO A 27 2.98 -8.55 11.61
N ALA A 28 2.34 -9.19 12.60
CA ALA A 28 1.75 -10.52 12.40
C ALA A 28 0.56 -10.52 11.45
N HIS A 29 -0.10 -9.38 11.25
CA HIS A 29 -1.31 -9.28 10.44
C HIS A 29 -1.18 -8.35 9.23
N GLU A 30 -0.17 -7.50 9.23
CA GLU A 30 0.04 -6.53 8.14
C GLU A 30 0.10 -7.23 6.79
N ASN A 31 -0.56 -6.65 5.79
CA ASN A 31 -0.67 -7.19 4.44
C ASN A 31 -1.48 -8.49 4.30
N ASN A 32 -2.03 -9.02 5.38
CA ASN A 32 -2.97 -10.14 5.26
C ASN A 32 -4.23 -9.64 4.52
N PRO A 33 -4.73 -10.34 3.50
CA PRO A 33 -5.89 -9.89 2.73
C PRO A 33 -7.11 -9.55 3.57
N ASN A 34 -7.44 -10.38 4.55
CA ASN A 34 -8.60 -10.12 5.42
C ASN A 34 -8.39 -8.90 6.31
N TYR A 35 -7.16 -8.66 6.74
CA TYR A 35 -6.80 -7.51 7.55
C TYR A 35 -6.98 -6.22 6.76
N ILE A 36 -6.56 -6.23 5.49
CA ILE A 36 -6.72 -5.10 4.56
C ILE A 36 -8.21 -4.85 4.29
N LEU A 37 -8.96 -5.89 3.96
CA LEU A 37 -10.40 -5.75 3.68
C LEU A 37 -11.17 -5.22 4.87
N ASN A 38 -10.78 -5.59 6.09
CA ASN A 38 -11.38 -5.08 7.31
C ASN A 38 -11.16 -3.56 7.44
N ALA A 39 -9.97 -3.07 7.16
CA ALA A 39 -9.69 -1.64 7.21
C ALA A 39 -10.52 -0.87 6.18
N ILE A 40 -10.66 -1.41 4.98
CA ILE A 40 -11.50 -0.81 3.93
C ILE A 40 -12.97 -0.78 4.39
N LYS A 41 -13.43 -1.85 5.02
CA LYS A 41 -14.81 -1.93 5.56
C LYS A 41 -15.08 -0.83 6.59
N PHE A 42 -14.05 -0.44 7.36
CA PHE A 42 -14.14 0.66 8.32
C PHE A 42 -14.07 2.04 7.67
N GLY A 43 -13.92 2.11 6.35
CA GLY A 43 -13.94 3.37 5.62
C GLY A 43 -12.58 3.97 5.30
N PHE A 44 -11.50 3.23 5.50
CA PHE A 44 -10.14 3.71 5.20
C PHE A 44 -9.69 3.27 3.82
N GLU A 45 -8.90 4.10 3.17
CA GLU A 45 -8.02 3.64 2.10
C GLU A 45 -6.81 2.98 2.76
N VAL A 46 -6.19 2.03 2.07
CA VAL A 46 -5.15 1.19 2.68
C VAL A 46 -3.92 1.13 1.77
N GLU A 47 -2.75 1.31 2.36
CA GLU A 47 -1.49 1.02 1.68
C GLU A 47 -1.22 -0.48 1.76
N VAL A 48 -0.82 -1.08 0.64
CA VAL A 48 -0.50 -2.50 0.54
C VAL A 48 0.84 -2.67 -0.17
N ASP A 49 1.62 -3.65 0.27
CA ASP A 49 2.91 -3.98 -0.35
C ASP A 49 2.72 -5.16 -1.29
N ILE A 50 3.14 -5.02 -2.54
CA ILE A 50 2.99 -6.10 -3.53
C ILE A 50 4.31 -6.54 -4.12
N TRP A 51 4.35 -7.83 -4.46
CA TRP A 51 5.40 -8.49 -5.22
C TRP A 51 4.78 -9.17 -6.42
N TYR A 52 5.47 -9.15 -7.55
CA TYR A 52 5.05 -9.92 -8.71
C TYR A 52 6.19 -10.86 -9.09
N GLU A 53 5.99 -12.16 -8.89
CA GLU A 53 7.00 -13.20 -9.07
C GLU A 53 6.38 -14.42 -9.75
N ASN A 54 7.06 -14.99 -10.74
CA ASN A 54 6.60 -16.18 -11.44
C ASN A 54 5.16 -16.02 -11.97
N ASP A 55 4.85 -14.85 -12.53
CA ASP A 55 3.52 -14.51 -13.05
C ASP A 55 2.41 -14.59 -11.99
N GLN A 56 2.77 -14.45 -10.71
CA GLN A 56 1.83 -14.46 -9.58
C GLN A 56 2.00 -13.24 -8.71
N LEU A 57 0.89 -12.74 -8.17
CA LEU A 57 0.84 -11.54 -7.35
C LEU A 57 0.72 -11.91 -5.87
N PHE A 58 1.53 -11.24 -5.04
CA PHE A 58 1.57 -11.49 -3.60
C PHE A 58 1.55 -10.18 -2.83
N LEU A 59 0.97 -10.23 -1.62
CA LEU A 59 1.12 -9.20 -0.60
C LEU A 59 2.22 -9.59 0.38
N GLY A 60 2.92 -8.61 0.95
CA GLY A 60 3.92 -8.81 1.98
C GLY A 60 4.94 -7.70 2.01
N HIS A 61 5.41 -7.33 3.20
CA HIS A 61 6.40 -6.26 3.32
C HIS A 61 7.82 -6.75 3.02
N ASP A 62 8.27 -7.78 3.71
CA ASP A 62 9.64 -8.27 3.59
C ASP A 62 9.79 -9.35 2.53
N SER A 63 8.70 -9.98 2.15
CA SER A 63 8.68 -11.07 1.18
C SER A 63 7.29 -11.24 0.58
N ALA A 64 7.22 -11.99 -0.53
CA ALA A 64 5.96 -12.39 -1.16
C ALA A 64 5.28 -13.43 -0.26
N THR A 65 4.33 -13.01 0.55
CA THR A 65 3.74 -13.83 1.62
C THR A 65 2.35 -14.35 1.29
N TYR A 66 1.44 -13.47 0.87
CA TYR A 66 0.04 -13.82 0.67
C TYR A 66 -0.31 -13.74 -0.81
N LYS A 67 -0.57 -14.89 -1.42
CA LYS A 67 -0.98 -14.91 -2.83
C LYS A 67 -2.36 -14.29 -2.99
N ILE A 68 -2.51 -13.42 -3.99
CA ILE A 68 -3.78 -12.79 -4.32
C ILE A 68 -4.04 -12.85 -5.82
N ASN A 69 -5.29 -12.65 -6.21
CA ASN A 69 -5.65 -12.44 -7.60
C ASN A 69 -5.52 -10.96 -7.95
N HIS A 70 -5.38 -10.64 -9.24
CA HIS A 70 -5.26 -9.25 -9.69
C HIS A 70 -6.49 -8.43 -9.29
N GLU A 71 -7.67 -9.03 -9.28
CA GLU A 71 -8.93 -8.36 -8.91
C GLU A 71 -8.99 -7.93 -7.45
N PHE A 72 -8.09 -8.44 -6.61
CA PHE A 72 -8.00 -7.99 -5.22
C PHE A 72 -7.64 -6.51 -5.13
N LEU A 73 -6.77 -6.04 -6.02
CA LEU A 73 -6.32 -4.65 -6.03
C LEU A 73 -7.41 -3.74 -6.60
N ASN A 74 -7.66 -2.63 -5.93
CA ASN A 74 -8.69 -1.66 -6.33
C ASN A 74 -8.31 -0.24 -5.93
N HIS A 75 -9.17 0.73 -6.27
CA HIS A 75 -8.88 2.15 -6.04
C HIS A 75 -8.97 2.59 -4.57
N SER A 76 -9.38 1.72 -3.67
CA SER A 76 -9.27 1.97 -2.23
C SER A 76 -7.86 1.67 -1.69
N MET A 77 -6.98 1.20 -2.55
CA MET A 77 -5.63 0.79 -2.15
C MET A 77 -4.57 1.71 -2.76
N TRP A 78 -3.50 1.90 -2.01
CA TRP A 78 -2.28 2.57 -2.44
C TRP A 78 -1.19 1.52 -2.50
N VAL A 79 -0.76 1.19 -3.69
CA VAL A 79 0.04 0.00 -3.95
C VAL A 79 1.52 0.35 -3.94
N HIS A 80 2.22 -0.12 -2.92
CA HIS A 80 3.67 -0.03 -2.84
C HIS A 80 4.28 -1.21 -3.57
N CYS A 81 4.93 -0.95 -4.70
CA CYS A 81 5.61 -1.99 -5.46
C CYS A 81 6.92 -2.34 -4.78
N LYS A 82 7.12 -3.63 -4.46
CA LYS A 82 8.30 -4.09 -3.75
C LYS A 82 9.38 -4.62 -4.68
N ASN A 83 9.07 -4.94 -5.93
CA ASN A 83 10.07 -5.33 -6.92
C ASN A 83 9.75 -4.70 -8.28
N LEU A 84 10.72 -4.75 -9.19
CA LEU A 84 10.58 -4.11 -10.50
C LEU A 84 9.44 -4.72 -11.32
N LYS A 85 9.23 -6.02 -11.22
CA LYS A 85 8.13 -6.68 -11.93
C LYS A 85 6.76 -6.18 -11.47
N ALA A 86 6.62 -5.85 -10.18
CA ALA A 86 5.40 -5.23 -9.67
C ALA A 86 5.20 -3.84 -10.29
N VAL A 87 6.28 -3.05 -10.43
CA VAL A 87 6.21 -1.75 -11.10
C VAL A 87 5.74 -1.92 -12.55
N GLU A 88 6.33 -2.86 -13.28
CA GLU A 88 5.96 -3.11 -14.68
C GLU A 88 4.48 -3.51 -14.80
N LEU A 89 3.99 -4.33 -13.87
CA LEU A 89 2.58 -4.71 -13.82
C LEU A 89 1.68 -3.49 -13.55
N MET A 90 2.00 -2.71 -12.53
CA MET A 90 1.17 -1.60 -12.10
C MET A 90 1.14 -0.46 -13.12
N ARG A 91 2.19 -0.28 -13.90
CA ARG A 91 2.24 0.73 -14.98
C ARG A 91 1.16 0.52 -16.04
N LYS A 92 0.62 -0.69 -16.15
CA LYS A 92 -0.45 -1.02 -17.10
C LYS A 92 -1.85 -0.78 -16.55
N THR A 93 -1.95 -0.27 -15.33
CA THR A 93 -3.21 -0.02 -14.62
C THR A 93 -3.39 1.46 -14.35
N ASP A 94 -4.60 1.87 -13.99
CA ASP A 94 -4.89 3.21 -13.50
C ASP A 94 -5.03 3.25 -11.97
N LEU A 95 -4.60 2.20 -11.29
CA LEU A 95 -4.61 2.15 -9.84
C LEU A 95 -3.59 3.12 -9.25
N ASN A 96 -3.70 3.39 -7.95
CA ASN A 96 -2.76 4.26 -7.25
C ASN A 96 -1.55 3.43 -6.83
N TRP A 97 -0.37 3.81 -7.26
CA TRP A 97 0.83 3.03 -6.93
C TRP A 97 2.06 3.92 -6.82
N PHE A 98 3.09 3.40 -6.17
CA PHE A 98 4.39 4.05 -6.04
C PHE A 98 5.48 3.01 -5.81
N TRP A 99 6.72 3.43 -5.99
CA TRP A 99 7.90 2.61 -5.75
C TRP A 99 8.99 3.46 -5.11
N HIS A 100 9.53 2.99 -4.00
CA HIS A 100 10.70 3.57 -3.35
C HIS A 100 11.35 2.52 -2.47
N ASP A 101 12.56 2.79 -2.01
CA ASP A 101 13.29 1.88 -1.12
C ASP A 101 13.48 2.53 0.25
N LEU A 102 14.54 3.31 0.45
CA LEU A 102 14.86 3.91 1.74
C LEU A 102 14.53 5.41 1.81
N ASP A 103 13.87 5.93 0.81
CA ASP A 103 13.54 7.34 0.72
C ASP A 103 12.46 7.71 1.74
N LYS A 104 12.58 8.91 2.31
CA LYS A 104 11.57 9.43 3.24
C LYS A 104 10.30 9.85 2.53
N MET A 105 10.41 10.20 1.26
CA MET A 105 9.29 10.62 0.43
C MET A 105 9.44 10.04 -0.97
N THR A 106 8.31 9.85 -1.64
CA THR A 106 8.29 9.47 -3.04
C THR A 106 7.08 10.10 -3.72
N LEU A 107 7.07 10.03 -5.04
CA LEU A 107 5.95 10.53 -5.84
C LEU A 107 5.15 9.34 -6.35
N THR A 108 3.82 9.38 -6.17
CA THR A 108 2.95 8.34 -6.71
C THR A 108 2.70 8.59 -8.20
N ASN A 109 2.15 7.60 -8.88
CA ASN A 109 1.77 7.71 -10.29
C ASN A 109 0.69 8.76 -10.55
N LYS A 110 -0.01 9.21 -9.51
CA LYS A 110 -1.06 10.24 -9.60
C LYS A 110 -0.58 11.59 -9.08
N ASN A 111 0.73 11.78 -8.94
CA ASN A 111 1.37 13.03 -8.52
C ASN A 111 1.10 13.43 -7.06
N PHE A 112 0.76 12.48 -6.20
CA PHE A 112 0.74 12.72 -4.77
C PHE A 112 2.14 12.50 -4.18
N VAL A 113 2.51 13.32 -3.21
CA VAL A 113 3.74 13.08 -2.43
C VAL A 113 3.39 12.10 -1.31
N TRP A 114 4.07 10.97 -1.30
CA TRP A 114 3.89 9.91 -0.30
C TRP A 114 4.96 10.02 0.76
N CYS A 115 4.57 10.07 2.02
CA CYS A 115 5.51 10.09 3.14
C CYS A 115 4.83 9.59 4.41
N TYR A 116 5.65 9.21 5.39
CA TYR A 116 5.14 8.88 6.71
C TYR A 116 4.76 10.15 7.47
N SER A 117 3.80 10.04 8.40
CA SER A 117 3.40 11.15 9.23
C SER A 117 4.59 11.67 10.04
N GLY A 118 4.72 12.99 10.12
CA GLY A 118 5.80 13.63 10.85
C GLY A 118 7.10 13.80 10.07
N VAL A 119 7.16 13.39 8.81
CA VAL A 119 8.38 13.52 7.99
C VAL A 119 8.53 14.93 7.43
N TYR A 120 7.46 15.68 7.31
CA TYR A 120 7.48 17.03 6.72
C TYR A 120 6.98 18.07 7.68
#